data_8fc2de1c75a76865fa44e99fd306c965
#
_entry.id   8fc2de1c75a76865fa44e99fd306c965
#
_cell.length_a   1.000
_cell.length_b   1.000
_cell.length_c   1.000
_cell.angle_alpha   90.00
_cell.angle_beta   90.00
_cell.angle_gamma   90.00
#
_symmetry.space_group_name_H-M   'P 1'
#
loop_
_entity.id
_entity.type
_entity.pdbx_description
1 polymer ?
#
loop_
_entity_poly.entity_id
_entity_poly.type
_entity_poly.pdbx_seq_one_letter_code
_entity_poly.pdbx_strand_id
1 'polypeptide(L)'
;MKKLLLAAAATVTMAVVFAAPGAVLAQAGKDQAKHVQVVKLSFDDKGYVVTPSTVTKGVPVKMEVDLGTVKGCMRTVVIDAFNVKQTVKAGATTIEFTPTKSGPIQIVCGMNMGKGQFTVAEPAAK
;
A
#
# COMPACT_ATOMS: atom_id res chain seq x y z
N MET A 1 -0.50 9.68 80.81
CA MET A 1 -0.74 9.37 80.30
C MET A 1 -0.64 9.39 79.09
N LYS A 2 -0.63 9.19 78.40
CA LYS A 2 -0.61 8.96 77.51
C LYS A 2 -0.49 8.99 76.44
N LYS A 3 -0.41 8.86 75.65
CA LYS A 3 -0.38 8.65 74.74
C LYS A 3 -0.27 8.63 73.72
N LEU A 4 -0.06 8.45 72.87
CA LEU A 4 0.00 8.20 71.93
C LEU A 4 0.02 8.14 70.94
N LEU A 5 0.19 8.07 70.10
CA LEU A 5 0.21 7.90 69.22
C LEU A 5 0.33 7.86 68.13
N LEU A 6 0.36 7.56 67.32
CA LEU A 6 0.40 7.27 66.43
C LEU A 6 0.42 7.44 65.34
N ALA A 7 0.68 7.36 64.70
CA ALA A 7 1.19 7.54 63.68
C ALA A 7 0.77 6.81 62.58
N ALA A 8 0.18 7.25 61.86
CA ALA A 8 -0.22 6.58 60.81
C ALA A 8 0.65 6.75 59.69
N ALA A 9 1.13 5.79 59.28
CA ALA A 9 1.91 5.85 58.18
C ALA A 9 1.07 5.81 57.01
N ALA A 10 1.13 6.75 56.33
CA ALA A 10 0.42 6.72 55.13
C ALA A 10 1.27 6.11 54.10
N THR A 11 0.87 5.04 53.69
CA THR A 11 1.61 4.47 52.72
C THR A 11 1.13 4.95 51.45
N VAL A 12 1.88 5.53 50.82
CA VAL A 12 1.54 5.95 49.57
C VAL A 12 1.85 4.94 48.64
N THR A 13 0.89 4.45 48.10
CA THR A 13 1.11 3.56 47.16
C THR A 13 1.17 4.20 45.89
N MET A 14 2.12 4.15 45.34
CA MET A 14 2.37 4.59 44.21
C MET A 14 1.87 3.75 43.19
N ALA A 15 1.05 4.09 42.56
CA ALA A 15 0.55 3.36 41.49
C ALA A 15 1.37 3.69 40.32
N VAL A 16 2.03 2.81 39.94
CA VAL A 16 2.79 3.04 38.84
C VAL A 16 2.02 2.71 37.70
N VAL A 17 1.79 3.59 36.99
CA VAL A 17 1.12 3.37 35.86
C VAL A 17 2.04 3.06 34.80
N PHE A 18 1.78 2.10 34.17
CA PHE A 18 2.58 1.74 33.20
C PHE A 18 1.97 2.01 31.98
N ALA A 19 2.43 2.81 31.32
CA ALA A 19 2.07 3.06 30.00
C ALA A 19 2.29 1.83 29.25
N ALA A 20 1.37 1.40 28.62
CA ALA A 20 1.49 0.20 27.95
C ALA A 20 2.17 0.37 26.62
N PRO A 21 3.26 -0.12 26.48
CA PRO A 21 3.95 -0.05 25.22
C PRO A 21 3.35 -0.95 24.17
N GLY A 22 2.47 -1.79 24.59
CA GLY A 22 1.88 -2.70 23.63
C GLY A 22 1.09 -2.02 22.53
N ALA A 23 0.63 -0.83 22.79
CA ALA A 23 -0.14 -0.13 21.78
C ALA A 23 0.71 0.18 20.55
N VAL A 24 1.97 0.40 20.77
CA VAL A 24 2.84 0.73 19.65
C VAL A 24 3.01 -0.47 18.74
N LEU A 25 3.10 -1.63 19.33
CA LEU A 25 3.24 -2.83 18.53
C LEU A 25 2.01 -3.11 17.70
N ALA A 26 0.85 -2.83 18.24
CA ALA A 26 -0.37 -3.05 17.51
C ALA A 26 -0.45 -2.11 16.31
N GLN A 27 0.04 -0.89 16.48
CA GLN A 27 0.03 0.03 15.38
C GLN A 27 0.99 -0.38 14.27
N ALA A 28 2.10 -0.92 14.64
CA ALA A 28 3.06 -1.37 13.64
C ALA A 28 2.44 -2.49 12.79
N GLY A 29 1.70 -3.36 13.42
CA GLY A 29 1.03 -4.40 12.67
C GLY A 29 -0.02 -3.87 11.73
N LYS A 30 -0.75 -2.87 12.15
CA LYS A 30 -1.77 -2.28 11.31
C LYS A 30 -1.13 -1.56 10.13
N ASP A 31 -0.01 -0.93 10.35
CA ASP A 31 0.67 -0.23 9.29
C ASP A 31 1.11 -1.20 8.21
N GLN A 32 1.56 -2.36 8.58
CA GLN A 32 1.94 -3.35 7.59
C GLN A 32 0.73 -3.83 6.80
N ALA A 33 -0.39 -4.01 7.45
CA ALA A 33 -1.58 -4.44 6.75
C ALA A 33 -2.10 -3.39 5.78
N LYS A 34 -1.79 -2.13 6.05
CA LYS A 34 -2.25 -1.06 5.21
C LYS A 34 -1.19 -0.55 4.26
N HIS A 35 -0.08 -1.23 4.22
CA HIS A 35 1.01 -0.78 3.36
C HIS A 35 0.56 -0.86 1.91
N VAL A 36 0.79 0.19 1.17
CA VAL A 36 0.41 0.28 -0.22
C VAL A 36 1.65 0.56 -1.04
N GLN A 37 1.81 -0.16 -2.12
CA GLN A 37 2.92 0.06 -3.03
C GLN A 37 2.49 1.10 -4.05
N VAL A 38 3.31 2.10 -4.27
CA VAL A 38 3.00 3.14 -5.25
C VAL A 38 3.92 2.96 -6.44
N VAL A 39 3.33 2.86 -7.62
CA VAL A 39 4.08 2.76 -8.86
C VAL A 39 3.58 3.81 -9.82
N LYS A 40 4.38 4.15 -10.79
CA LYS A 40 3.99 5.11 -11.81
C LYS A 40 3.82 4.40 -13.14
N LEU A 41 2.80 4.77 -13.87
CA LEU A 41 2.57 4.25 -15.20
C LEU A 41 2.75 5.39 -16.18
N SER A 42 3.63 5.19 -17.14
CA SER A 42 3.83 6.15 -18.22
C SER A 42 3.78 5.39 -19.54
N PHE A 43 3.90 6.11 -20.61
CA PHE A 43 3.85 5.51 -21.94
C PHE A 43 4.97 6.11 -22.79
N ASP A 44 5.72 5.25 -23.45
CA ASP A 44 6.79 5.70 -24.33
C ASP A 44 6.66 4.99 -25.70
N ASP A 45 7.69 5.07 -26.50
CA ASP A 45 7.67 4.49 -27.84
C ASP A 45 7.45 3.00 -27.84
N LYS A 46 7.75 2.35 -26.75
CA LYS A 46 7.65 0.89 -26.65
C LYS A 46 6.39 0.42 -25.98
N GLY A 47 5.67 1.31 -25.37
CA GLY A 47 4.43 0.96 -24.70
C GLY A 47 4.35 1.48 -23.28
N TYR A 48 3.56 0.82 -22.47
CA TYR A 48 3.43 1.22 -21.07
C TYR A 48 4.70 0.87 -20.28
N VAL A 49 5.09 1.78 -19.44
CA VAL A 49 6.25 1.60 -18.56
C VAL A 49 5.80 1.78 -17.12
N VAL A 50 6.09 0.79 -16.30
CA VAL A 50 5.75 0.81 -14.89
C VAL A 50 7.04 1.00 -14.09
N THR A 51 7.06 1.98 -13.21
CA THR A 51 8.23 2.28 -12.38
C THR A 51 7.84 2.37 -10.91
N PRO A 52 8.38 1.54 -10.04
CA PRO A 52 9.25 0.41 -10.33
C PRO A 52 8.51 -0.70 -11.07
N SER A 53 9.22 -1.51 -11.79
CA SER A 53 8.61 -2.53 -12.63
C SER A 53 8.29 -3.82 -11.88
N THR A 54 8.55 -3.85 -10.59
CA THR A 54 8.28 -5.02 -9.76
C THR A 54 7.44 -4.61 -8.55
N VAL A 55 6.37 -5.34 -8.31
CA VAL A 55 5.51 -5.12 -7.14
C VAL A 55 5.40 -6.43 -6.38
N THR A 56 4.90 -6.38 -5.17
CA THR A 56 4.78 -7.55 -4.30
C THR A 56 3.36 -8.08 -4.31
N LYS A 57 3.23 -9.37 -4.47
CA LYS A 57 1.93 -10.04 -4.45
C LYS A 57 1.27 -9.88 -3.08
N GLY A 58 -0.02 -9.70 -3.10
CA GLY A 58 -0.80 -9.60 -1.86
C GLY A 58 -0.81 -8.22 -1.22
N VAL A 59 0.01 -7.30 -1.72
CA VAL A 59 0.07 -5.94 -1.16
C VAL A 59 -0.65 -5.01 -2.13
N PRO A 60 -1.60 -4.21 -1.66
CA PRO A 60 -2.33 -3.32 -2.58
C PRO A 60 -1.38 -2.40 -3.34
N VAL A 61 -1.67 -2.18 -4.59
CA VAL A 61 -0.87 -1.33 -5.47
C VAL A 61 -1.68 -0.12 -5.85
N LYS A 62 -1.06 1.05 -5.73
CA LYS A 62 -1.64 2.29 -6.18
C LYS A 62 -0.81 2.73 -7.37
N MET A 63 -1.38 2.63 -8.55
CA MET A 63 -0.68 2.97 -9.77
C MET A 63 -1.09 4.36 -10.21
N GLU A 64 -0.14 5.27 -10.22
CA GLU A 64 -0.40 6.64 -10.65
C GLU A 64 -0.05 6.77 -12.11
N VAL A 65 -0.98 7.24 -12.90
CA VAL A 65 -0.81 7.32 -14.34
C VAL A 65 -0.39 8.72 -14.73
N ASP A 66 0.66 8.79 -15.53
CA ASP A 66 1.17 10.07 -16.00
C ASP A 66 0.42 10.49 -17.25
N LEU A 67 -0.52 11.39 -17.10
CA LEU A 67 -1.32 11.85 -18.23
C LEU A 67 -0.52 12.68 -19.24
N GLY A 68 0.69 13.06 -18.89
CA GLY A 68 1.56 13.73 -19.83
C GLY A 68 2.03 12.81 -20.94
N THR A 69 2.17 11.52 -20.62
CA THR A 69 2.61 10.52 -21.59
C THR A 69 1.49 9.55 -21.98
N VAL A 70 0.55 9.27 -21.09
CA VAL A 70 -0.55 8.37 -21.38
C VAL A 70 -1.72 9.19 -21.90
N LYS A 71 -1.93 9.11 -23.19
CA LYS A 71 -2.91 9.98 -23.87
C LYS A 71 -3.90 9.20 -24.70
N GLY A 72 -5.01 9.81 -24.99
CA GLY A 72 -6.00 9.25 -25.91
C GLY A 72 -6.50 7.89 -25.43
N CYS A 73 -6.54 6.93 -26.31
CA CYS A 73 -7.07 5.62 -25.99
C CYS A 73 -6.19 4.86 -24.99
N MET A 74 -4.93 5.30 -24.81
CA MET A 74 -4.05 4.65 -23.83
C MET A 74 -4.49 4.88 -22.39
N ARG A 75 -5.39 5.84 -22.18
CA ARG A 75 -5.91 6.11 -20.83
C ARG A 75 -6.81 5.02 -20.31
N THR A 76 -7.33 4.15 -21.17
CA THR A 76 -8.08 2.99 -20.71
C THR A 76 -7.09 1.86 -20.48
N VAL A 77 -6.77 1.62 -19.23
CA VAL A 77 -5.76 0.65 -18.84
C VAL A 77 -6.44 -0.65 -18.45
N VAL A 78 -5.97 -1.75 -19.02
CA VAL A 78 -6.54 -3.07 -18.75
C VAL A 78 -5.44 -3.97 -18.23
N ILE A 79 -5.68 -4.59 -17.09
CA ILE A 79 -4.79 -5.61 -16.53
C ILE A 79 -5.66 -6.85 -16.35
N ASP A 80 -5.70 -7.68 -17.35
CA ASP A 80 -6.60 -8.83 -17.34
C ASP A 80 -6.34 -9.79 -16.20
N ALA A 81 -5.09 -9.92 -15.82
CA ALA A 81 -4.73 -10.85 -14.74
C ALA A 81 -5.44 -10.52 -13.43
N PHE A 82 -5.82 -9.27 -13.23
CA PHE A 82 -6.45 -8.84 -11.99
C PHE A 82 -7.83 -8.24 -12.25
N ASN A 83 -8.38 -8.44 -13.43
CA ASN A 83 -9.69 -7.91 -13.79
C ASN A 83 -9.79 -6.39 -13.64
N VAL A 84 -8.70 -5.70 -13.97
CA VAL A 84 -8.68 -4.25 -13.89
C VAL A 84 -8.97 -3.68 -15.28
N LYS A 85 -9.94 -2.79 -15.35
CA LYS A 85 -10.20 -2.04 -16.57
C LYS A 85 -10.67 -0.67 -16.13
N GLN A 86 -9.83 0.30 -16.30
CA GLN A 86 -10.16 1.64 -15.81
C GLN A 86 -9.65 2.69 -16.76
N THR A 87 -10.48 3.70 -17.00
CA THR A 87 -10.09 4.83 -17.82
C THR A 87 -9.67 5.96 -16.89
N VAL A 88 -8.43 6.44 -17.05
CA VAL A 88 -7.94 7.53 -16.24
C VAL A 88 -8.18 8.84 -16.96
N LYS A 89 -8.31 9.90 -16.17
CA LYS A 89 -8.55 11.22 -16.71
C LYS A 89 -8.05 12.24 -15.69
N ALA A 90 -8.03 13.51 -16.09
CA ALA A 90 -7.62 14.55 -15.17
C ALA A 90 -8.49 14.50 -13.91
N GLY A 91 -7.87 14.47 -12.78
CA GLY A 91 -8.56 14.36 -11.51
C GLY A 91 -8.80 12.92 -11.06
N ALA A 92 -8.59 11.94 -11.93
CA ALA A 92 -8.75 10.54 -11.57
C ALA A 92 -7.67 9.71 -12.27
N THR A 93 -6.45 9.88 -11.82
CA THR A 93 -5.28 9.28 -12.46
C THR A 93 -4.74 8.06 -11.74
N THR A 94 -5.44 7.57 -10.72
CA THR A 94 -4.94 6.46 -9.92
C THR A 94 -5.73 5.20 -10.20
N ILE A 95 -5.00 4.10 -10.35
CA ILE A 95 -5.60 2.78 -10.51
C ILE A 95 -5.15 1.95 -9.31
N GLU A 96 -6.09 1.35 -8.61
CA GLU A 96 -5.78 0.54 -7.44
C GLU A 96 -6.14 -0.91 -7.67
N PHE A 97 -5.26 -1.78 -7.29
CA PHE A 97 -5.52 -3.22 -7.40
C PHE A 97 -4.60 -3.96 -6.42
N THR A 98 -4.93 -5.21 -6.15
CA THR A 98 -4.10 -6.06 -5.31
C THR A 98 -3.68 -7.26 -6.14
N PRO A 99 -2.37 -7.43 -6.37
CA PRO A 99 -1.91 -8.56 -7.16
C PRO A 99 -2.22 -9.88 -6.46
N THR A 100 -2.81 -10.80 -7.17
CA THR A 100 -3.13 -12.11 -6.65
C THR A 100 -2.35 -13.22 -7.32
N LYS A 101 -1.57 -12.87 -8.33
CA LYS A 101 -0.75 -13.83 -9.06
C LYS A 101 0.65 -13.27 -9.16
N SER A 102 1.65 -14.12 -9.13
CA SER A 102 3.02 -13.67 -9.31
C SER A 102 3.46 -13.93 -10.75
N GLY A 103 4.58 -13.35 -11.12
CA GLY A 103 5.14 -13.50 -12.45
C GLY A 103 4.91 -12.26 -13.31
N PRO A 104 5.20 -12.36 -14.59
CA PRO A 104 5.01 -11.22 -15.51
C PRO A 104 3.53 -10.97 -15.75
N ILE A 105 3.14 -9.71 -15.62
CA ILE A 105 1.76 -9.30 -15.79
C ILE A 105 1.70 -8.27 -16.91
N GLN A 106 0.80 -8.48 -17.82
CA GLN A 106 0.69 -7.61 -18.98
C GLN A 106 -0.34 -6.53 -18.77
N ILE A 107 -0.02 -5.34 -19.24
CA ILE A 107 -0.93 -4.21 -19.24
C ILE A 107 -1.22 -3.89 -20.71
N VAL A 108 -2.47 -3.68 -21.05
CA VAL A 108 -2.84 -3.29 -22.40
C VAL A 108 -3.81 -2.12 -22.34
N CYS A 109 -3.93 -1.38 -23.42
CA CYS A 109 -4.96 -0.36 -23.48
C CYS A 109 -6.28 -1.00 -23.92
N GLY A 110 -7.36 -0.30 -23.71
CA GLY A 110 -8.68 -0.85 -24.01
C GLY A 110 -8.89 -1.24 -25.45
N MET A 111 -8.10 -0.65 -26.36
CA MET A 111 -8.17 -0.99 -27.77
C MET A 111 -7.02 -1.87 -28.21
N ASN A 112 -6.26 -2.34 -27.27
CA ASN A 112 -5.15 -3.26 -27.53
C ASN A 112 -4.03 -2.65 -28.37
N MET A 113 -3.94 -1.35 -28.40
CA MET A 113 -2.93 -0.66 -29.20
C MET A 113 -1.66 -0.37 -28.42
N GLY A 114 -1.72 -0.33 -27.12
CA GLY A 114 -0.55 -0.15 -26.28
C GLY A 114 -0.40 -1.30 -25.34
N LYS A 115 0.83 -1.72 -25.12
CA LYS A 115 1.10 -2.86 -24.25
C LYS A 115 2.28 -2.55 -23.34
N GLY A 116 2.32 -3.18 -22.21
CA GLY A 116 3.43 -3.08 -21.29
C GLY A 116 3.41 -4.27 -20.37
N GLN A 117 4.39 -4.32 -19.49
CA GLN A 117 4.52 -5.46 -18.61
C GLN A 117 5.20 -5.05 -17.32
N PHE A 118 4.77 -5.63 -16.23
CA PHE A 118 5.47 -5.50 -14.97
C PHE A 118 5.50 -6.86 -14.30
N THR A 119 6.29 -7.00 -13.26
CA THR A 119 6.46 -8.27 -12.59
C THR A 119 5.89 -8.22 -11.19
N VAL A 120 5.19 -9.27 -10.81
CA VAL A 120 4.70 -9.43 -9.43
C VAL A 120 5.59 -10.47 -8.76
N ALA A 121 6.27 -10.06 -7.70
CA ALA A 121 7.14 -10.94 -6.95
C ALA A 121 6.39 -11.54 -5.76
N GLU A 122 6.79 -12.73 -5.37
CA GLU A 122 6.22 -13.32 -4.17
C GLU A 122 6.66 -12.50 -2.95
N PRO A 123 5.82 -12.37 -1.95
CA PRO A 123 6.21 -11.63 -0.77
C PRO A 123 7.36 -12.35 -0.06
N ALA A 124 8.22 -11.57 0.56
CA ALA A 124 9.33 -12.14 1.32
C ALA A 124 8.74 -12.96 2.46
N ALA A 125 9.16 -14.17 2.49
CA ALA A 125 8.64 -15.03 3.53
C ALA A 125 9.20 -14.65 4.86
N LYS A 126 8.81 -14.64 5.54
CA LYS A 126 9.31 -14.49 6.62
C LYS A 126 9.39 -14.72 7.21
#